data_f30974c3e16b803bd37e5cf26581acb9
#
_entry.id   f30974c3e16b803bd37e5cf26581acb9
#
_cell.length_a   1.000
_cell.length_b   1.000
_cell.length_c   1.000
_cell.angle_alpha   90.00
_cell.angle_beta   90.00
_cell.angle_gamma   90.00
#
_symmetry.space_group_name_H-M   'P 1'
#
loop_
_entity.id
_entity.type
_entity.pdbx_description
1 polymer ?
#
loop_
_entity_poly.entity_id
_entity_poly.type
_entity_poly.pdbx_seq_one_letter_code
_entity_poly.pdbx_strand_id
1 'polypeptide(L)'
;MFSKKKRNYFHDVIVDFIPPQRHDGTHSYIWFSQVDPLTGKLKRKKYMLDRFRKGRERDMVANRIIGNILNQVSHGWNVWVDGDIMRTNYSVDDMLDRYREYVKALYHRGAMKHKTMYDYLSRLSVLCEYIESQGNHIRVTAQLDQSFFTDYLDYLITDRDLSTRSRNNYRTWCSTFCSWLVEKKYIKENPIQYIRQLKESEKKRDALPPAALTRMREYLYKYNKHFLLACMMEYYTFIRPDELRHIKVGYISVAKKEVMVPADVAKNGHERHVGLNGKLLQFMIEMDIFSAASQDYIFSDGMHPGPKMIYKNAFRLEWQKLRKAMKWPDSYQFYSLKDSGIRDLANAEGVVVARDQAGHSDIAVTNKYLKRSAIIPDEVKTFDGSL
;
A
#
# COMPACT_ATOMS: atom_id res chain seq x y z
N MET A 1 -55.25 -11.31 56.18
CA MET A 1 -54.74 -9.97 55.88
C MET A 1 -53.47 -10.12 55.02
N PHE A 2 -53.59 -10.17 53.68
CA PHE A 2 -52.47 -10.36 52.76
C PHE A 2 -52.01 -8.99 52.24
N SER A 3 -50.85 -8.57 52.64
CA SER A 3 -50.20 -7.35 52.17
C SER A 3 -49.81 -7.56 50.66
N LYS A 4 -50.45 -6.83 49.77
CA LYS A 4 -50.06 -6.74 48.34
C LYS A 4 -48.75 -5.95 48.24
N LYS A 5 -47.64 -6.65 48.10
CA LYS A 5 -46.40 -6.01 47.60
C LYS A 5 -46.67 -5.53 46.19
N LYS A 6 -46.71 -4.21 45.96
CA LYS A 6 -46.68 -3.60 44.63
C LYS A 6 -45.36 -4.01 43.97
N ARG A 7 -45.39 -4.86 42.96
CA ARG A 7 -44.28 -5.07 42.06
C ARG A 7 -44.11 -3.79 41.22
N ASN A 8 -43.06 -3.01 41.52
CA ASN A 8 -42.64 -1.92 40.66
C ASN A 8 -41.99 -2.53 39.41
N TYR A 9 -42.68 -2.51 38.31
CA TYR A 9 -42.20 -2.97 36.99
C TYR A 9 -41.10 -2.07 36.37
N PHE A 10 -40.55 -1.11 37.11
CA PHE A 10 -39.48 -0.20 36.68
C PHE A 10 -38.09 -0.58 37.22
N HIS A 11 -37.91 -1.78 37.79
CA HIS A 11 -36.64 -2.17 38.41
C HIS A 11 -35.66 -2.90 37.48
N ASP A 12 -36.00 -3.11 36.22
CA ASP A 12 -35.11 -3.80 35.26
C ASP A 12 -34.41 -2.84 34.28
N VAL A 13 -34.42 -1.53 34.52
CA VAL A 13 -33.51 -0.61 33.86
C VAL A 13 -32.17 -0.71 34.59
N ILE A 14 -31.28 -1.51 34.05
CA ILE A 14 -29.86 -1.53 34.50
C ILE A 14 -29.32 -0.13 34.28
N VAL A 15 -29.15 0.63 35.37
CA VAL A 15 -28.51 1.94 35.32
C VAL A 15 -27.00 1.70 35.25
N ASP A 16 -26.49 1.62 34.03
CA ASP A 16 -25.07 1.38 33.79
C ASP A 16 -24.19 2.59 34.11
N PHE A 17 -24.80 3.76 34.27
CA PHE A 17 -24.08 5.02 34.43
C PHE A 17 -24.88 6.03 35.26
N ILE A 18 -24.22 6.65 36.25
CA ILE A 18 -24.72 7.84 36.94
C ILE A 18 -23.90 9.04 36.43
N PRO A 19 -24.53 10.05 35.82
CA PRO A 19 -23.86 11.21 35.25
C PRO A 19 -22.95 11.93 36.24
N PRO A 20 -21.90 12.61 35.74
CA PRO A 20 -20.98 13.35 36.61
C PRO A 20 -21.68 14.49 37.34
N GLN A 21 -21.48 14.56 38.63
CA GLN A 21 -22.00 15.57 39.53
C GLN A 21 -20.84 16.25 40.22
N ARG A 22 -20.97 17.56 40.41
CA ARG A 22 -20.02 18.35 41.21
C ARG A 22 -20.44 18.37 42.67
N HIS A 23 -19.45 18.23 43.53
CA HIS A 23 -19.60 18.44 44.96
C HIS A 23 -18.67 19.58 45.38
N ASP A 24 -19.23 20.60 46.06
CA ASP A 24 -18.53 21.73 46.66
C ASP A 24 -18.69 21.69 48.17
N GLY A 25 -17.58 21.57 48.87
CA GLY A 25 -17.53 21.51 50.34
C GLY A 25 -16.13 21.79 50.83
N THR A 26 -15.74 21.17 51.96
CA THR A 26 -14.37 21.22 52.44
C THR A 26 -13.38 20.73 51.37
N HIS A 27 -13.78 19.71 50.64
CA HIS A 27 -13.12 19.23 49.42
C HIS A 27 -14.04 19.33 48.23
N SER A 28 -13.57 19.94 47.16
CA SER A 28 -14.31 20.03 45.90
C SER A 28 -13.89 18.92 44.93
N TYR A 29 -14.86 18.19 44.39
CA TYR A 29 -14.61 17.11 43.43
C TYR A 29 -15.79 16.90 42.50
N ILE A 30 -15.51 16.25 41.38
CA ILE A 30 -16.53 15.69 40.48
C ILE A 30 -16.58 14.19 40.73
N TRP A 31 -17.79 13.64 40.76
CA TRP A 31 -17.96 12.20 40.88
C TRP A 31 -19.01 11.72 39.88
N PHE A 32 -18.82 10.50 39.42
CA PHE A 32 -19.79 9.75 38.62
C PHE A 32 -19.70 8.26 38.98
N SER A 33 -20.68 7.48 38.56
CA SER A 33 -20.62 6.03 38.76
C SER A 33 -20.86 5.31 37.42
N GLN A 34 -20.15 4.21 37.24
CA GLN A 34 -20.23 3.35 36.08
C GLN A 34 -20.11 1.89 36.48
N VAL A 35 -20.82 0.99 35.81
CA VAL A 35 -20.72 -0.44 36.08
C VAL A 35 -19.32 -0.94 35.75
N ASP A 36 -18.69 -1.62 36.69
CA ASP A 36 -17.47 -2.38 36.46
C ASP A 36 -17.86 -3.72 35.80
N PRO A 37 -17.47 -3.96 34.54
CA PRO A 37 -17.84 -5.16 33.80
C PRO A 37 -17.30 -6.46 34.41
N LEU A 38 -16.21 -6.39 35.16
CA LEU A 38 -15.63 -7.56 35.84
C LEU A 38 -16.45 -8.01 37.04
N THR A 39 -17.09 -7.06 37.74
CA THR A 39 -17.83 -7.35 38.97
C THR A 39 -19.35 -7.19 38.81
N GLY A 40 -19.82 -6.60 37.70
CA GLY A 40 -21.22 -6.26 37.48
C GLY A 40 -21.77 -5.20 38.42
N LYS A 41 -20.91 -4.55 39.25
CA LYS A 41 -21.33 -3.59 40.28
C LYS A 41 -21.09 -2.16 39.84
N LEU A 42 -22.01 -1.26 40.18
CA LEU A 42 -21.87 0.18 39.98
C LEU A 42 -20.82 0.73 40.94
N LYS A 43 -19.71 1.21 40.41
CA LYS A 43 -18.59 1.79 41.20
C LYS A 43 -18.48 3.29 40.96
N ARG A 44 -18.13 4.04 42.02
CA ARG A 44 -17.97 5.49 41.97
C ARG A 44 -16.53 5.90 41.74
N LYS A 45 -16.31 6.81 40.76
CA LYS A 45 -15.02 7.49 40.51
C LYS A 45 -15.09 8.94 40.96
N LYS A 46 -14.01 9.50 41.50
CA LYS A 46 -13.88 10.89 41.91
C LYS A 46 -12.69 11.55 41.25
N TYR A 47 -12.85 12.81 40.84
CA TYR A 47 -11.77 13.68 40.36
C TYR A 47 -11.70 14.91 41.28
N MET A 48 -10.61 15.05 42.03
CA MET A 48 -10.42 16.16 42.96
C MET A 48 -10.15 17.47 42.23
N LEU A 49 -10.79 18.54 42.70
CA LEU A 49 -10.67 19.89 42.16
C LEU A 49 -9.87 20.84 43.03
N ASP A 50 -9.44 20.40 44.23
CA ASP A 50 -8.79 21.26 45.25
C ASP A 50 -7.45 21.84 44.78
N ARG A 51 -6.79 21.20 43.79
CA ARG A 51 -5.55 21.70 43.18
C ARG A 51 -5.74 22.94 42.30
N PHE A 52 -6.97 23.30 41.97
CA PHE A 52 -7.27 24.46 41.14
C PHE A 52 -7.76 25.61 42.02
N ARG A 53 -7.41 26.85 41.66
CA ARG A 53 -7.88 28.06 42.37
C ARG A 53 -9.40 28.12 42.45
N LYS A 54 -9.91 28.46 43.61
CA LYS A 54 -11.36 28.71 43.83
C LYS A 54 -11.85 29.82 42.88
N GLY A 55 -13.08 29.69 42.37
CA GLY A 55 -13.70 30.63 41.47
C GLY A 55 -13.66 30.20 40.02
N ARG A 56 -13.61 31.12 39.08
CA ARG A 56 -13.78 30.93 37.62
C ARG A 56 -12.91 29.86 37.01
N GLU A 57 -11.66 29.74 37.51
CA GLU A 57 -10.73 28.70 37.02
C GLU A 57 -11.23 27.30 37.35
N ARG A 58 -11.61 27.07 38.60
CA ARG A 58 -12.14 25.79 39.07
C ARG A 58 -13.45 25.42 38.34
N ASP A 59 -14.31 26.41 38.11
CA ASP A 59 -15.57 26.23 37.40
C ASP A 59 -15.34 25.82 35.94
N MET A 60 -14.42 26.47 35.22
CA MET A 60 -14.04 26.10 33.87
C MET A 60 -13.48 24.68 33.79
N VAL A 61 -12.59 24.31 34.73
CA VAL A 61 -12.02 22.98 34.77
C VAL A 61 -13.09 21.92 35.10
N ALA A 62 -13.99 22.20 36.06
CA ALA A 62 -15.07 21.32 36.42
C ALA A 62 -16.00 21.04 35.19
N ASN A 63 -16.42 22.09 34.52
CA ASN A 63 -17.29 21.98 33.36
C ASN A 63 -16.60 21.21 32.21
N ARG A 64 -15.29 21.41 32.01
CA ARG A 64 -14.50 20.65 31.03
C ARG A 64 -14.45 19.17 31.38
N ILE A 65 -14.18 18.81 32.64
CA ILE A 65 -14.13 17.41 33.09
C ILE A 65 -15.50 16.76 32.92
N ILE A 66 -16.58 17.43 33.32
CA ILE A 66 -17.96 16.94 33.18
C ILE A 66 -18.28 16.68 31.69
N GLY A 67 -18.01 17.65 30.81
CA GLY A 67 -18.21 17.53 29.39
C GLY A 67 -17.44 16.38 28.76
N ASN A 68 -16.17 16.22 29.17
CA ASN A 68 -15.33 15.11 28.68
C ASN A 68 -15.87 13.76 29.12
N ILE A 69 -16.28 13.59 30.39
CA ILE A 69 -16.84 12.33 30.89
C ILE A 69 -18.12 11.98 30.15
N LEU A 70 -19.03 12.92 30.01
CA LEU A 70 -20.31 12.72 29.27
C LEU A 70 -20.06 12.30 27.83
N ASN A 71 -19.15 12.99 27.16
CA ASN A 71 -18.77 12.67 25.80
C ASN A 71 -18.10 11.29 25.68
N GLN A 72 -17.22 10.93 26.61
CA GLN A 72 -16.55 9.62 26.60
C GLN A 72 -17.54 8.48 26.86
N VAL A 73 -18.43 8.63 27.83
CA VAL A 73 -19.42 7.60 28.16
C VAL A 73 -20.43 7.39 27.04
N SER A 74 -20.86 8.47 26.37
CA SER A 74 -21.75 8.36 25.20
C SER A 74 -21.13 7.60 24.03
N HIS A 75 -19.81 7.46 24.02
CA HIS A 75 -19.05 6.69 23.04
C HIS A 75 -18.53 5.33 23.58
N GLY A 76 -19.13 4.85 24.66
CA GLY A 76 -18.87 3.51 25.21
C GLY A 76 -17.61 3.40 26.08
N TRP A 77 -16.98 4.54 26.49
CA TRP A 77 -15.88 4.48 27.45
C TRP A 77 -16.34 4.01 28.83
N ASN A 78 -15.54 3.15 29.44
CA ASN A 78 -15.76 2.68 30.79
C ASN A 78 -14.48 2.83 31.64
N VAL A 79 -14.58 3.65 32.72
CA VAL A 79 -13.44 3.99 33.58
C VAL A 79 -12.78 2.80 34.29
N TRP A 80 -13.48 1.66 34.38
CA TRP A 80 -12.99 0.46 35.08
C TRP A 80 -12.33 -0.56 34.14
N VAL A 81 -12.62 -0.48 32.83
CA VAL A 81 -12.05 -1.35 31.81
C VAL A 81 -10.89 -0.69 31.08
N ASP A 82 -11.05 0.58 30.81
CA ASP A 82 -10.11 1.37 30.02
C ASP A 82 -9.06 2.03 30.92
N GLY A 83 -8.42 1.24 31.79
CA GLY A 83 -7.32 1.70 32.66
C GLY A 83 -6.15 2.31 31.89
N ASP A 84 -6.02 2.00 30.62
CA ASP A 84 -5.27 2.70 29.61
C ASP A 84 -6.21 3.66 28.87
N ILE A 85 -5.92 4.94 28.92
CA ILE A 85 -6.71 6.00 28.28
C ILE A 85 -6.79 5.71 26.78
N MET A 86 -7.88 5.07 26.34
CA MET A 86 -8.16 4.96 24.91
C MET A 86 -8.49 6.37 24.38
N ARG A 87 -7.86 6.72 23.26
CA ARG A 87 -8.08 8.01 22.58
C ARG A 87 -9.27 7.95 21.61
N THR A 88 -10.30 7.16 21.93
CA THR A 88 -11.47 6.94 21.07
C THR A 88 -12.29 8.20 20.82
N ASN A 89 -12.18 9.20 21.70
CA ASN A 89 -12.81 10.51 21.53
C ASN A 89 -11.82 11.60 21.07
N TYR A 90 -10.73 11.19 20.43
CA TYR A 90 -9.79 12.13 19.86
C TYR A 90 -10.34 12.73 18.58
N SER A 91 -10.05 14.01 18.31
CA SER A 91 -10.42 14.67 17.07
C SER A 91 -9.88 13.91 15.86
N VAL A 92 -10.75 13.65 14.89
CA VAL A 92 -10.34 13.01 13.63
C VAL A 92 -9.36 13.89 12.87
N ASP A 93 -9.57 15.20 12.83
CA ASP A 93 -8.69 16.13 12.12
C ASP A 93 -7.27 16.13 12.73
N ASP A 94 -7.16 16.26 14.07
CA ASP A 94 -5.88 16.21 14.77
C ASP A 94 -5.17 14.85 14.57
N MET A 95 -5.93 13.76 14.50
CA MET A 95 -5.39 12.43 14.28
C MET A 95 -4.88 12.27 12.85
N LEU A 96 -5.61 12.78 11.83
CA LEU A 96 -5.19 12.76 10.43
C LEU A 96 -3.92 13.58 10.22
N ASP A 97 -3.80 14.74 10.87
CA ASP A 97 -2.59 15.56 10.83
C ASP A 97 -1.40 14.85 11.47
N ARG A 98 -1.58 14.18 12.61
CA ARG A 98 -0.53 13.37 13.24
C ARG A 98 -0.10 12.20 12.37
N TYR A 99 -1.02 11.55 11.68
CA TYR A 99 -0.66 10.49 10.73
C TYR A 99 0.13 11.03 9.55
N ARG A 100 -0.26 12.19 9.00
CA ARG A 100 0.46 12.88 7.93
C ARG A 100 1.91 13.17 8.32
N GLU A 101 2.12 13.74 9.52
CA GLU A 101 3.46 14.02 10.03
C GLU A 101 4.26 12.74 10.32
N TYR A 102 3.63 11.69 10.82
CA TYR A 102 4.26 10.38 11.01
C TYR A 102 4.78 9.79 9.70
N VAL A 103 3.97 9.81 8.64
CA VAL A 103 4.37 9.29 7.31
C VAL A 103 5.54 10.09 6.73
N LYS A 104 5.53 11.43 6.86
CA LYS A 104 6.65 12.28 6.46
C LYS A 104 7.92 11.99 7.27
N ALA A 105 7.79 11.82 8.58
CA ALA A 105 8.91 11.51 9.47
C ALA A 105 9.56 10.15 9.11
N LEU A 106 8.78 9.13 8.75
CA LEU A 106 9.32 7.85 8.26
C LEU A 106 10.15 8.01 6.99
N TYR A 107 9.70 8.85 6.06
CA TYR A 107 10.47 9.16 4.86
C TYR A 107 11.78 9.88 5.18
N HIS A 108 11.73 10.95 5.99
CA HIS A 108 12.93 11.72 6.36
C HIS A 108 13.98 10.89 7.12
N ARG A 109 13.55 9.85 7.82
CA ARG A 109 14.44 8.91 8.53
C ARG A 109 14.91 7.73 7.66
N GLY A 110 14.55 7.70 6.38
CA GLY A 110 14.90 6.61 5.46
C GLY A 110 14.13 5.29 5.69
N ALA A 111 13.15 5.27 6.60
CA ALA A 111 12.32 4.10 6.88
C ALA A 111 11.22 3.86 5.83
N MET A 112 11.00 4.84 4.94
CA MET A 112 9.99 4.77 3.88
C MET A 112 10.55 5.36 2.57
N LYS A 113 10.31 4.70 1.44
CA LYS A 113 10.67 5.24 0.11
C LYS A 113 9.75 6.41 -0.26
N HIS A 114 10.29 7.41 -0.97
CA HIS A 114 9.53 8.59 -1.43
C HIS A 114 8.20 8.25 -2.11
N LYS A 115 8.21 7.26 -3.02
CA LYS A 115 6.99 6.84 -3.70
C LYS A 115 5.93 6.30 -2.74
N THR A 116 6.32 5.52 -1.73
CA THR A 116 5.37 4.98 -0.73
C THR A 116 4.76 6.11 0.10
N MET A 117 5.60 7.08 0.54
CA MET A 117 5.12 8.28 1.23
C MET A 117 4.09 9.04 0.37
N TYR A 118 4.42 9.30 -0.89
CA TYR A 118 3.52 9.99 -1.81
C TYR A 118 2.19 9.25 -1.99
N ASP A 119 2.24 7.92 -2.20
CA ASP A 119 1.04 7.09 -2.35
C ASP A 119 0.18 7.09 -1.07
N TYR A 120 0.79 7.09 0.11
CA TYR A 120 0.08 7.15 1.39
C TYR A 120 -0.58 8.51 1.62
N LEU A 121 0.14 9.60 1.36
CA LEU A 121 -0.40 10.95 1.49
C LEU A 121 -1.51 11.24 0.48
N SER A 122 -1.38 10.75 -0.75
CA SER A 122 -2.42 10.86 -1.76
C SER A 122 -3.70 10.13 -1.35
N ARG A 123 -3.59 8.91 -0.80
CA ARG A 123 -4.76 8.18 -0.30
C ARG A 123 -5.36 8.82 0.94
N LEU A 124 -4.52 9.38 1.81
CA LEU A 124 -4.97 10.15 2.96
C LEU A 124 -5.78 11.37 2.52
N SER A 125 -5.33 12.12 1.49
CA SER A 125 -6.11 13.24 0.93
C SER A 125 -7.50 12.82 0.47
N VAL A 126 -7.61 11.68 -0.24
CA VAL A 126 -8.92 11.18 -0.69
C VAL A 126 -9.82 10.78 0.49
N LEU A 127 -9.23 10.25 1.57
CA LEU A 127 -9.99 9.96 2.80
C LEU A 127 -10.45 11.26 3.47
N CYS A 128 -9.61 12.30 3.55
CA CYS A 128 -10.01 13.62 4.07
C CYS A 128 -11.15 14.21 3.25
N GLU A 129 -11.07 14.20 1.92
CA GLU A 129 -12.15 14.66 1.02
C GLU A 129 -13.47 13.91 1.29
N TYR A 130 -13.41 12.59 1.52
CA TYR A 130 -14.59 11.81 1.86
C TYR A 130 -15.17 12.22 3.22
N ILE A 131 -14.33 12.36 4.26
CA ILE A 131 -14.76 12.81 5.60
C ILE A 131 -15.41 14.20 5.53
N GLU A 132 -14.81 15.13 4.81
CA GLU A 132 -15.37 16.47 4.59
C GLU A 132 -16.72 16.42 3.87
N SER A 133 -16.89 15.52 2.88
CA SER A 133 -18.16 15.35 2.17
C SER A 133 -19.31 14.82 3.06
N GLN A 134 -18.98 14.13 4.17
CA GLN A 134 -19.95 13.69 5.17
C GLN A 134 -20.42 14.84 6.09
N GLY A 135 -19.95 16.07 5.86
CA GLY A 135 -20.22 17.20 6.74
C GLY A 135 -19.60 16.97 8.13
N ASN A 136 -20.22 17.61 9.14
CA ASN A 136 -19.70 17.52 10.52
C ASN A 136 -20.07 16.23 11.27
N HIS A 137 -20.40 15.14 10.56
CA HIS A 137 -20.84 13.90 11.19
C HIS A 137 -19.68 13.04 11.74
N ILE A 138 -18.50 13.09 11.11
CA ILE A 138 -17.32 12.31 11.51
C ILE A 138 -16.33 13.23 12.23
N ARG A 139 -16.35 13.23 13.56
CA ARG A 139 -15.54 14.15 14.40
C ARG A 139 -14.57 13.45 15.33
N VAL A 140 -14.88 12.25 15.75
CA VAL A 140 -14.10 11.51 16.74
C VAL A 140 -13.66 10.15 16.21
N THR A 141 -12.50 9.68 16.65
CA THR A 141 -11.88 8.45 16.15
C THR A 141 -12.72 7.20 16.39
N ALA A 142 -13.62 7.20 17.39
CA ALA A 142 -14.56 6.11 17.62
C ALA A 142 -15.53 5.86 16.46
N GLN A 143 -15.75 6.86 15.60
CA GLN A 143 -16.62 6.76 14.43
C GLN A 143 -15.94 6.12 13.21
N LEU A 144 -14.64 5.86 13.29
CA LEU A 144 -13.86 5.18 12.24
C LEU A 144 -14.00 3.66 12.37
N ASP A 145 -15.21 3.18 12.33
CA ASP A 145 -15.59 1.78 12.49
C ASP A 145 -15.67 1.03 11.14
N GLN A 146 -16.13 -0.22 11.17
CA GLN A 146 -16.31 -1.06 9.98
C GLN A 146 -17.29 -0.44 8.98
N SER A 147 -18.40 0.14 9.46
CA SER A 147 -19.42 0.76 8.61
C SER A 147 -18.82 1.93 7.83
N PHE A 148 -18.15 2.85 8.55
CA PHE A 148 -17.46 3.99 7.93
C PHE A 148 -16.50 3.57 6.80
N PHE A 149 -15.63 2.58 7.06
CA PHE A 149 -14.67 2.15 6.02
C PHE A 149 -15.33 1.35 4.90
N THR A 150 -16.44 0.67 5.16
CA THR A 150 -17.21 0.02 4.10
C THR A 150 -17.79 1.07 3.16
N ASP A 151 -18.47 2.08 3.69
CA ASP A 151 -19.06 3.17 2.93
C ASP A 151 -17.99 3.97 2.16
N TYR A 152 -16.85 4.26 2.79
CA TYR A 152 -15.71 4.89 2.12
C TYR A 152 -15.19 4.07 0.93
N LEU A 153 -15.03 2.76 1.10
CA LEU A 153 -14.53 1.90 0.03
C LEU A 153 -15.55 1.71 -1.10
N ASP A 154 -16.85 1.78 -0.79
CA ASP A 154 -17.91 1.75 -1.78
C ASP A 154 -18.00 3.09 -2.54
N TYR A 155 -17.87 4.23 -1.86
CA TYR A 155 -17.71 5.55 -2.49
C TYR A 155 -16.59 5.58 -3.53
N LEU A 156 -15.47 4.90 -3.30
CA LEU A 156 -14.37 4.83 -4.28
C LEU A 156 -14.78 4.15 -5.59
N ILE A 157 -15.76 3.24 -5.56
CA ILE A 157 -16.30 2.58 -6.74
C ILE A 157 -17.43 3.41 -7.38
N THR A 158 -18.41 3.84 -6.55
CA THR A 158 -19.65 4.43 -7.03
C THR A 158 -19.48 5.87 -7.50
N ASP A 159 -18.74 6.67 -6.74
CA ASP A 159 -18.63 8.11 -6.94
C ASP A 159 -17.30 8.51 -7.61
N ARG A 160 -16.23 7.76 -7.33
CA ARG A 160 -14.90 8.04 -7.90
C ARG A 160 -14.55 7.16 -9.10
N ASP A 161 -15.43 6.24 -9.50
CA ASP A 161 -15.28 5.30 -10.63
C ASP A 161 -13.93 4.56 -10.65
N LEU A 162 -13.43 4.18 -9.46
CA LEU A 162 -12.19 3.44 -9.36
C LEU A 162 -12.38 1.95 -9.69
N SER A 163 -11.39 1.35 -10.34
CA SER A 163 -11.39 -0.09 -10.58
C SER A 163 -11.34 -0.90 -9.28
N THR A 164 -11.85 -2.14 -9.31
CA THR A 164 -11.81 -3.07 -8.17
C THR A 164 -10.39 -3.27 -7.63
N ARG A 165 -9.38 -3.29 -8.50
CA ARG A 165 -7.96 -3.32 -8.10
C ARG A 165 -7.55 -2.07 -7.33
N SER A 166 -7.94 -0.89 -7.79
CA SER A 166 -7.63 0.37 -7.10
C SER A 166 -8.30 0.39 -5.72
N ARG A 167 -9.58 0.01 -5.65
CA ARG A 167 -10.31 -0.11 -4.36
C ARG A 167 -9.62 -1.09 -3.41
N ASN A 168 -9.15 -2.24 -3.87
CA ASN A 168 -8.41 -3.20 -3.06
C ASN A 168 -7.07 -2.64 -2.57
N ASN A 169 -6.38 -1.82 -3.38
CA ASN A 169 -5.18 -1.10 -2.95
C ASN A 169 -5.47 -0.07 -1.85
N TYR A 170 -6.62 0.65 -1.95
CA TYR A 170 -7.08 1.53 -0.88
C TYR A 170 -7.42 0.75 0.38
N ARG A 171 -8.13 -0.39 0.27
CA ARG A 171 -8.41 -1.26 1.42
C ARG A 171 -7.13 -1.71 2.12
N THR A 172 -6.10 -2.10 1.37
CA THR A 172 -4.80 -2.50 1.93
C THR A 172 -4.13 -1.35 2.67
N TRP A 173 -4.17 -0.14 2.10
CA TRP A 173 -3.66 1.05 2.78
C TRP A 173 -4.50 1.40 4.02
N CYS A 174 -5.84 1.35 3.95
CA CYS A 174 -6.71 1.54 5.10
C CYS A 174 -6.38 0.56 6.23
N SER A 175 -6.06 -0.71 5.89
CA SER A 175 -5.64 -1.68 6.89
C SER A 175 -4.34 -1.26 7.60
N THR A 176 -3.35 -0.76 6.85
CA THR A 176 -2.11 -0.23 7.42
C THR A 176 -2.38 1.00 8.29
N PHE A 177 -3.21 1.92 7.83
CA PHE A 177 -3.63 3.10 8.57
C PHE A 177 -4.34 2.73 9.87
N CYS A 178 -5.33 1.84 9.81
CA CYS A 178 -6.06 1.38 10.99
C CYS A 178 -5.17 0.60 11.97
N SER A 179 -4.16 -0.13 11.51
CA SER A 179 -3.17 -0.77 12.38
C SER A 179 -2.37 0.27 13.17
N TRP A 180 -1.99 1.39 12.53
CA TRP A 180 -1.37 2.51 13.24
C TRP A 180 -2.34 3.15 14.25
N LEU A 181 -3.63 3.29 13.91
CA LEU A 181 -4.64 3.79 14.84
C LEU A 181 -4.78 2.89 16.08
N VAL A 182 -4.75 1.57 15.90
CA VAL A 182 -4.78 0.59 17.00
C VAL A 182 -3.52 0.72 17.86
N GLU A 183 -2.33 0.77 17.25
CA GLU A 183 -1.05 0.95 17.96
C GLU A 183 -1.05 2.22 18.83
N LYS A 184 -1.62 3.31 18.30
CA LYS A 184 -1.76 4.59 19.01
C LYS A 184 -2.98 4.66 19.94
N LYS A 185 -3.75 3.58 20.04
CA LYS A 185 -4.96 3.48 20.87
C LYS A 185 -6.08 4.47 20.51
N TYR A 186 -6.14 4.86 19.23
CA TYR A 186 -7.25 5.68 18.70
C TYR A 186 -8.50 4.85 18.45
N ILE A 187 -8.34 3.58 18.06
CA ILE A 187 -9.42 2.59 17.89
C ILE A 187 -9.02 1.28 18.58
N LYS A 188 -9.99 0.44 18.90
CA LYS A 188 -9.78 -0.82 19.64
C LYS A 188 -9.18 -1.92 18.77
N GLU A 189 -9.68 -2.06 17.56
CA GLU A 189 -9.29 -3.10 16.61
C GLU A 189 -9.28 -2.55 15.18
N ASN A 190 -8.65 -3.27 14.28
CA ASN A 190 -8.60 -2.87 12.88
C ASN A 190 -9.89 -3.29 12.16
N PRO A 191 -10.79 -2.36 11.82
CA PRO A 191 -12.09 -2.69 11.23
C PRO A 191 -11.98 -3.26 9.81
N ILE A 192 -10.84 -3.04 9.14
CA ILE A 192 -10.62 -3.49 7.76
C ILE A 192 -10.50 -5.02 7.66
N GLN A 193 -10.17 -5.72 8.75
CA GLN A 193 -10.08 -7.19 8.75
C GLN A 193 -11.41 -7.86 8.37
N TYR A 194 -12.54 -7.22 8.65
CA TYR A 194 -13.88 -7.73 8.35
C TYR A 194 -14.39 -7.32 6.96
N ILE A 195 -13.67 -6.46 6.24
CA ILE A 195 -14.05 -5.99 4.90
C ILE A 195 -13.36 -6.85 3.84
N ARG A 196 -14.12 -7.51 2.98
CA ARG A 196 -13.58 -8.40 1.95
C ARG A 196 -12.91 -7.64 0.81
N GLN A 197 -11.92 -8.27 0.19
CA GLN A 197 -11.41 -7.84 -1.11
C GLN A 197 -12.42 -8.17 -2.21
N LEU A 198 -12.55 -7.30 -3.18
CA LEU A 198 -13.34 -7.57 -4.37
C LEU A 198 -12.53 -8.41 -5.37
N LYS A 199 -13.23 -9.25 -6.15
CA LYS A 199 -12.61 -9.99 -7.24
C LYS A 199 -12.05 -9.01 -8.28
N GLU A 200 -10.76 -9.09 -8.54
CA GLU A 200 -10.11 -8.25 -9.54
C GLU A 200 -10.31 -8.83 -10.95
N SER A 201 -10.47 -7.95 -11.93
CA SER A 201 -10.37 -8.35 -13.32
C SER A 201 -8.96 -8.84 -13.65
N GLU A 202 -8.84 -9.77 -14.57
CA GLU A 202 -7.54 -10.24 -15.03
C GLU A 202 -6.69 -9.09 -15.60
N LYS A 203 -5.35 -9.25 -15.52
CA LYS A 203 -4.44 -8.28 -16.12
C LYS A 203 -4.72 -8.14 -17.63
N LYS A 204 -4.91 -6.90 -18.09
CA LYS A 204 -5.02 -6.56 -19.51
C LYS A 204 -3.64 -6.50 -20.21
N ARG A 205 -2.65 -7.27 -19.77
CA ARG A 205 -1.32 -7.27 -20.37
C ARG A 205 -0.96 -8.68 -20.80
N ASP A 206 -0.63 -8.82 -22.08
CA ASP A 206 -0.27 -10.09 -22.71
C ASP A 206 1.21 -10.13 -23.04
N ALA A 207 1.81 -11.32 -22.94
CA ALA A 207 3.13 -11.59 -23.49
C ALA A 207 3.08 -11.53 -25.02
N LEU A 208 4.15 -11.03 -25.66
CA LEU A 208 4.24 -10.98 -27.10
C LEU A 208 4.49 -12.39 -27.67
N PRO A 209 3.80 -12.80 -28.75
CA PRO A 209 4.14 -14.01 -29.46
C PRO A 209 5.46 -13.86 -30.22
N PRO A 210 6.16 -14.97 -30.55
CA PRO A 210 7.44 -14.93 -31.26
C PRO A 210 7.43 -14.13 -32.56
N ALA A 211 6.37 -14.23 -33.36
CA ALA A 211 6.23 -13.47 -34.60
C ALA A 211 6.19 -11.94 -34.36
N ALA A 212 5.55 -11.48 -33.27
CA ALA A 212 5.53 -10.07 -32.92
C ALA A 212 6.92 -9.59 -32.48
N LEU A 213 7.66 -10.39 -31.69
CA LEU A 213 9.03 -10.09 -31.29
C LEU A 213 9.97 -9.97 -32.50
N THR A 214 9.85 -10.86 -33.49
CA THR A 214 10.63 -10.82 -34.74
C THR A 214 10.32 -9.54 -35.55
N ARG A 215 9.04 -9.23 -35.79
CA ARG A 215 8.65 -7.98 -36.47
C ARG A 215 9.12 -6.73 -35.73
N MET A 216 9.05 -6.71 -34.41
CA MET A 216 9.55 -5.61 -33.62
C MET A 216 11.05 -5.41 -33.82
N ARG A 217 11.83 -6.48 -33.72
CA ARG A 217 13.27 -6.45 -33.89
C ARG A 217 13.66 -5.88 -35.26
N GLU A 218 13.08 -6.42 -36.35
CA GLU A 218 13.34 -5.99 -37.72
C GLU A 218 13.00 -4.50 -37.91
N TYR A 219 11.83 -4.08 -37.45
CA TYR A 219 11.40 -2.70 -37.53
C TYR A 219 12.32 -1.75 -36.74
N LEU A 220 12.60 -2.05 -35.49
CA LEU A 220 13.41 -1.18 -34.64
C LEU A 220 14.89 -1.19 -35.08
N TYR A 221 15.40 -2.30 -35.58
CA TYR A 221 16.77 -2.36 -36.10
C TYR A 221 16.94 -1.37 -37.30
N LYS A 222 15.91 -1.19 -38.10
CA LYS A 222 15.91 -0.24 -39.23
C LYS A 222 15.67 1.20 -38.78
N TYR A 223 14.76 1.42 -37.81
CA TYR A 223 14.23 2.77 -37.55
C TYR A 223 14.66 3.37 -36.21
N ASN A 224 14.98 2.56 -35.19
CA ASN A 224 15.38 3.04 -33.85
C ASN A 224 16.16 1.97 -33.08
N LYS A 225 17.46 1.82 -33.40
CA LYS A 225 18.35 0.83 -32.76
C LYS A 225 18.50 1.06 -31.27
N HIS A 226 18.52 2.32 -30.79
CA HIS A 226 18.67 2.60 -29.35
C HIS A 226 17.44 2.15 -28.55
N PHE A 227 16.24 2.31 -29.11
CA PHE A 227 15.05 1.75 -28.47
C PHE A 227 15.00 0.22 -28.59
N LEU A 228 15.53 -0.37 -29.67
CA LEU A 228 15.70 -1.82 -29.75
C LEU A 228 16.60 -2.33 -28.63
N LEU A 229 17.68 -1.64 -28.31
CA LEU A 229 18.55 -2.00 -27.18
C LEU A 229 17.76 -2.03 -25.87
N ALA A 230 16.93 -1.01 -25.60
CA ALA A 230 16.07 -1.00 -24.42
C ALA A 230 15.08 -2.18 -24.38
N CYS A 231 14.50 -2.52 -25.55
CA CYS A 231 13.62 -3.68 -25.68
C CYS A 231 14.37 -5.01 -25.43
N MET A 232 15.59 -5.16 -25.96
CA MET A 232 16.42 -6.34 -25.75
C MET A 232 16.85 -6.45 -24.27
N MET A 233 17.22 -5.34 -23.64
CA MET A 233 17.56 -5.35 -22.21
C MET A 233 16.37 -5.80 -21.36
N GLU A 234 15.18 -5.23 -21.56
CA GLU A 234 13.97 -5.65 -20.82
C GLU A 234 13.64 -7.13 -21.04
N TYR A 235 13.79 -7.62 -22.28
CA TYR A 235 13.47 -9.00 -22.65
C TYR A 235 14.46 -10.04 -22.12
N TYR A 236 15.78 -9.77 -22.18
CA TYR A 236 16.81 -10.76 -21.80
C TYR A 236 17.21 -10.67 -20.31
N THR A 237 17.16 -9.47 -19.73
CA THR A 237 17.63 -9.26 -18.34
C THR A 237 16.51 -9.25 -17.32
N PHE A 238 15.27 -9.05 -17.76
CA PHE A 238 14.09 -8.89 -16.90
C PHE A 238 14.24 -7.73 -15.88
N ILE A 239 15.17 -6.82 -16.09
CA ILE A 239 15.32 -5.60 -15.31
C ILE A 239 14.08 -4.73 -15.52
N ARG A 240 13.49 -4.22 -14.45
CA ARG A 240 12.27 -3.40 -14.55
C ARG A 240 12.56 -2.07 -15.26
N PRO A 241 11.59 -1.51 -16.02
CA PRO A 241 11.81 -0.25 -16.75
C PRO A 241 12.33 0.91 -15.89
N ASP A 242 11.86 1.02 -14.64
CA ASP A 242 12.34 2.08 -13.73
C ASP A 242 13.77 1.79 -13.23
N GLU A 243 14.15 0.52 -13.04
CA GLU A 243 15.53 0.12 -12.72
C GLU A 243 16.43 0.31 -13.95
N LEU A 244 15.94 -0.03 -15.15
CA LEU A 244 16.68 0.05 -16.42
C LEU A 244 17.17 1.48 -16.72
N ARG A 245 16.40 2.49 -16.37
CA ARG A 245 16.78 3.91 -16.52
C ARG A 245 18.05 4.27 -15.74
N HIS A 246 18.31 3.59 -14.65
CA HIS A 246 19.42 3.89 -13.73
C HIS A 246 20.67 3.09 -14.06
N ILE A 247 20.62 2.18 -15.04
CA ILE A 247 21.79 1.39 -15.40
C ILE A 247 22.84 2.25 -16.09
N LYS A 248 24.04 2.23 -15.55
CA LYS A 248 25.21 2.92 -16.11
C LYS A 248 26.06 1.97 -16.92
N VAL A 249 26.85 2.52 -17.84
CA VAL A 249 27.80 1.74 -18.67
C VAL A 249 28.75 0.95 -17.77
N GLY A 250 29.28 1.54 -16.72
CA GLY A 250 30.19 0.88 -15.77
C GLY A 250 29.56 -0.23 -14.92
N TYR A 251 28.23 -0.40 -14.95
CA TYR A 251 27.57 -1.53 -14.26
C TYR A 251 27.58 -2.81 -15.10
N ILE A 252 28.06 -2.76 -16.34
CA ILE A 252 28.16 -3.90 -17.23
C ILE A 252 29.57 -4.49 -17.20
N SER A 253 29.68 -5.76 -16.89
CA SER A 253 30.90 -6.54 -17.02
C SER A 253 30.81 -7.41 -18.29
N VAL A 254 31.53 -7.02 -19.35
CA VAL A 254 31.59 -7.82 -20.58
C VAL A 254 32.27 -9.14 -20.32
N ALA A 255 33.33 -9.16 -19.51
CA ALA A 255 34.10 -10.38 -19.18
C ALA A 255 33.26 -11.41 -18.42
N LYS A 256 32.44 -10.96 -17.44
CA LYS A 256 31.55 -11.83 -16.67
C LYS A 256 30.19 -12.05 -17.34
N LYS A 257 29.89 -11.31 -18.42
CA LYS A 257 28.59 -11.30 -19.08
C LYS A 257 27.43 -11.03 -18.12
N GLU A 258 27.58 -9.98 -17.32
CA GLU A 258 26.58 -9.61 -16.32
C GLU A 258 26.37 -8.09 -16.24
N VAL A 259 25.23 -7.67 -15.75
CA VAL A 259 24.93 -6.29 -15.36
C VAL A 259 24.53 -6.24 -13.88
N MET A 260 25.14 -5.31 -13.15
CA MET A 260 24.81 -5.03 -11.76
C MET A 260 23.62 -4.07 -11.67
N VAL A 261 22.64 -4.39 -10.86
CA VAL A 261 21.54 -3.50 -10.46
C VAL A 261 21.78 -3.08 -9.02
N PRO A 262 22.12 -1.82 -8.75
CA PRO A 262 22.44 -1.34 -7.40
C PRO A 262 21.26 -1.44 -6.43
N ALA A 263 21.55 -1.55 -5.13
CA ALA A 263 20.55 -1.72 -4.07
C ALA A 263 19.57 -0.54 -3.96
N ASP A 264 20.04 0.68 -4.14
CA ASP A 264 19.25 1.93 -4.10
C ASP A 264 18.27 2.04 -5.28
N VAL A 265 18.62 1.44 -6.42
CA VAL A 265 17.78 1.36 -7.63
C VAL A 265 16.82 0.18 -7.56
N ALA A 266 17.26 -0.92 -7.01
CA ALA A 266 16.46 -2.15 -6.94
C ALA A 266 15.16 -1.95 -6.15
N LYS A 267 14.05 -2.44 -6.70
CA LYS A 267 12.73 -2.31 -6.05
C LYS A 267 12.69 -2.93 -4.66
N ASN A 268 13.40 -4.05 -4.47
CA ASN A 268 13.47 -4.78 -3.19
C ASN A 268 14.59 -4.29 -2.26
N GLY A 269 15.41 -3.29 -2.70
CA GLY A 269 16.47 -2.72 -1.88
C GLY A 269 17.73 -3.58 -1.77
N HIS A 270 17.87 -4.62 -2.59
CA HIS A 270 19.07 -5.49 -2.61
C HIS A 270 19.76 -5.40 -3.97
N GLU A 271 21.10 -5.24 -3.94
CA GLU A 271 21.93 -5.37 -5.13
C GLU A 271 21.77 -6.75 -5.75
N ARG A 272 21.77 -6.81 -7.07
CA ARG A 272 21.76 -8.08 -7.79
C ARG A 272 22.53 -8.00 -9.09
N HIS A 273 23.12 -9.13 -9.47
CA HIS A 273 23.75 -9.35 -10.76
C HIS A 273 22.80 -10.14 -11.66
N VAL A 274 22.71 -9.71 -12.91
CA VAL A 274 21.79 -10.27 -13.90
C VAL A 274 22.61 -10.67 -15.13
N GLY A 275 22.45 -11.92 -15.58
CA GLY A 275 23.16 -12.44 -16.74
C GLY A 275 22.82 -11.72 -18.05
N LEU A 276 23.81 -11.51 -18.89
CA LEU A 276 23.68 -10.93 -20.21
C LEU A 276 23.80 -11.99 -21.28
N ASN A 277 22.75 -12.10 -22.10
CA ASN A 277 22.77 -12.98 -23.28
C ASN A 277 23.80 -12.51 -24.32
N GLY A 278 24.45 -13.46 -25.00
CA GLY A 278 25.47 -13.14 -26.01
C GLY A 278 24.97 -12.25 -27.14
N LYS A 279 23.71 -12.43 -27.60
CA LYS A 279 23.12 -11.56 -28.63
C LYS A 279 22.97 -10.12 -28.15
N LEU A 280 22.59 -9.91 -26.88
CA LEU A 280 22.48 -8.59 -26.28
C LEU A 280 23.85 -7.91 -26.18
N LEU A 281 24.86 -8.63 -25.69
CA LEU A 281 26.23 -8.12 -25.61
C LEU A 281 26.80 -7.74 -26.97
N GLN A 282 26.62 -8.61 -27.98
CA GLN A 282 27.06 -8.35 -29.34
C GLN A 282 26.38 -7.07 -29.90
N PHE A 283 25.09 -6.89 -29.63
CA PHE A 283 24.36 -5.69 -30.05
C PHE A 283 24.84 -4.43 -29.32
N MET A 284 25.18 -4.53 -28.03
CA MET A 284 25.79 -3.41 -27.27
C MET A 284 27.15 -3.01 -27.87
N ILE A 285 27.95 -3.96 -28.30
CA ILE A 285 29.24 -3.71 -28.98
C ILE A 285 29.00 -3.07 -30.35
N GLU A 286 28.06 -3.59 -31.16
CA GLU A 286 27.67 -2.98 -32.44
C GLU A 286 27.21 -1.54 -32.30
N MET A 287 26.53 -1.22 -31.20
CA MET A 287 26.03 0.12 -30.87
C MET A 287 27.07 1.02 -30.21
N ASP A 288 28.31 0.56 -30.05
CA ASP A 288 29.44 1.27 -29.42
C ASP A 288 29.10 1.82 -28.02
N ILE A 289 28.29 1.10 -27.24
CA ILE A 289 27.85 1.54 -25.92
C ILE A 289 29.04 1.73 -24.95
N PHE A 290 30.07 0.93 -25.10
CA PHE A 290 31.21 0.90 -24.19
C PHE A 290 32.27 1.99 -24.47
N SER A 291 32.10 2.81 -25.51
CA SER A 291 32.91 4.02 -25.74
C SER A 291 32.50 5.18 -24.83
N ALA A 292 31.27 5.16 -24.28
CA ALA A 292 30.80 6.15 -23.35
C ALA A 292 31.44 5.99 -21.98
N ALA A 293 31.46 7.07 -21.18
CA ALA A 293 32.06 7.06 -19.86
C ALA A 293 31.37 6.08 -18.92
N SER A 294 32.10 5.44 -18.03
CA SER A 294 31.59 4.43 -17.11
C SER A 294 30.46 4.94 -16.19
N GLN A 295 30.47 6.25 -15.87
CA GLN A 295 29.45 6.93 -15.08
C GLN A 295 28.20 7.32 -15.88
N ASP A 296 28.25 7.27 -17.22
CA ASP A 296 27.13 7.60 -18.07
C ASP A 296 26.01 6.53 -17.98
N TYR A 297 24.78 6.98 -18.06
CA TYR A 297 23.63 6.08 -18.20
C TYR A 297 23.60 5.47 -19.60
N ILE A 298 23.23 4.21 -19.72
CA ILE A 298 23.06 3.57 -21.05
C ILE A 298 21.98 4.28 -21.86
N PHE A 299 20.95 4.79 -21.16
CA PHE A 299 19.85 5.52 -21.76
C PHE A 299 19.81 6.95 -21.19
N SER A 300 20.12 7.91 -22.01
CA SER A 300 20.04 9.34 -21.76
C SER A 300 19.16 10.01 -22.81
N ASP A 301 19.41 11.26 -23.14
CA ASP A 301 18.65 11.99 -24.13
C ASP A 301 18.68 11.27 -25.50
N GLY A 302 17.52 11.15 -26.16
CA GLY A 302 17.41 10.39 -27.41
C GLY A 302 17.67 8.88 -27.28
N MET A 303 17.73 8.35 -26.07
CA MET A 303 18.10 6.96 -25.73
C MET A 303 19.54 6.58 -26.03
N HIS A 304 20.43 7.55 -26.31
CA HIS A 304 21.87 7.34 -26.42
C HIS A 304 22.53 7.31 -25.04
N PRO A 305 23.72 6.70 -24.88
CA PRO A 305 24.48 6.83 -23.64
C PRO A 305 24.79 8.29 -23.31
N GLY A 306 24.80 8.66 -22.02
CA GLY A 306 25.12 10.03 -21.62
C GLY A 306 24.92 10.30 -20.13
N PRO A 307 25.33 11.52 -19.68
CA PRO A 307 25.42 11.84 -18.25
C PRO A 307 24.07 12.05 -17.55
N LYS A 308 22.99 12.24 -18.29
CA LYS A 308 21.67 12.49 -17.74
C LYS A 308 20.80 11.24 -17.82
N MET A 309 20.21 10.84 -16.70
CA MET A 309 19.24 9.76 -16.68
C MET A 309 18.01 10.10 -17.53
N ILE A 310 17.58 9.18 -18.37
CA ILE A 310 16.37 9.33 -19.19
C ILE A 310 15.12 9.52 -18.31
N TYR A 311 14.17 10.32 -18.76
CA TYR A 311 12.94 10.60 -18.00
C TYR A 311 12.05 9.35 -17.83
N LYS A 312 11.25 9.35 -16.75
CA LYS A 312 10.54 8.17 -16.25
C LYS A 312 9.63 7.47 -17.26
N ASN A 313 9.01 8.22 -18.16
CA ASN A 313 8.06 7.68 -19.12
C ASN A 313 8.65 7.42 -20.51
N ALA A 314 9.97 7.59 -20.70
CA ALA A 314 10.60 7.51 -22.00
C ALA A 314 10.31 6.19 -22.74
N PHE A 315 10.60 5.06 -22.10
CA PHE A 315 10.34 3.75 -22.71
C PHE A 315 8.86 3.53 -23.06
N ARG A 316 7.95 4.01 -22.19
CA ARG A 316 6.51 3.93 -22.43
C ARG A 316 6.10 4.76 -23.66
N LEU A 317 6.63 5.94 -23.83
CA LEU A 317 6.29 6.82 -24.94
C LEU A 317 6.85 6.27 -26.26
N GLU A 318 8.08 5.78 -26.30
CA GLU A 318 8.63 5.11 -27.48
C GLU A 318 7.85 3.84 -27.81
N TRP A 319 7.46 3.07 -26.79
CA TRP A 319 6.61 1.90 -27.00
C TRP A 319 5.23 2.26 -27.60
N GLN A 320 4.62 3.36 -27.19
CA GLN A 320 3.36 3.82 -27.76
C GLN A 320 3.50 4.17 -29.25
N LYS A 321 4.62 4.78 -29.66
CA LYS A 321 4.92 5.04 -31.08
C LYS A 321 5.05 3.73 -31.86
N LEU A 322 5.84 2.78 -31.34
CA LEU A 322 6.01 1.46 -31.91
C LEU A 322 4.66 0.72 -32.04
N ARG A 323 3.88 0.69 -30.97
CA ARG A 323 2.58 0.02 -30.94
C ARG A 323 1.63 0.56 -32.00
N LYS A 324 1.60 1.87 -32.20
CA LYS A 324 0.84 2.50 -33.29
C LYS A 324 1.35 2.06 -34.67
N ALA A 325 2.67 2.08 -34.88
CA ALA A 325 3.28 1.67 -36.15
C ALA A 325 2.99 0.19 -36.49
N MET A 326 2.99 -0.67 -35.46
CA MET A 326 2.72 -2.10 -35.59
C MET A 326 1.23 -2.45 -35.64
N LYS A 327 0.33 -1.50 -35.33
CA LYS A 327 -1.12 -1.71 -35.16
C LYS A 327 -1.42 -2.78 -34.08
N TRP A 328 -0.69 -2.74 -32.98
CA TRP A 328 -0.81 -3.69 -31.86
C TRP A 328 -1.89 -3.29 -30.86
N PRO A 329 -2.51 -4.26 -30.15
CA PRO A 329 -3.51 -3.99 -29.13
C PRO A 329 -2.88 -3.32 -27.88
N ASP A 330 -3.72 -2.69 -27.08
CA ASP A 330 -3.32 -2.03 -25.84
C ASP A 330 -2.77 -2.98 -24.77
N SER A 331 -3.06 -4.27 -24.87
CA SER A 331 -2.52 -5.31 -24.01
C SER A 331 -1.02 -5.54 -24.22
N TYR A 332 -0.46 -5.18 -25.38
CA TYR A 332 0.98 -5.22 -25.62
C TYR A 332 1.63 -3.95 -25.10
N GLN A 333 2.28 -4.07 -23.95
CA GLN A 333 2.97 -2.98 -23.24
C GLN A 333 4.48 -3.21 -23.26
N PHE A 334 5.28 -2.17 -23.02
CA PHE A 334 6.73 -2.33 -22.92
C PHE A 334 7.11 -3.44 -21.92
N TYR A 335 6.50 -3.45 -20.76
CA TYR A 335 6.69 -4.50 -19.74
C TYR A 335 6.27 -5.92 -20.22
N SER A 336 5.52 -6.04 -21.31
CA SER A 336 5.21 -7.34 -21.92
C SER A 336 6.46 -8.07 -22.45
N LEU A 337 7.54 -7.33 -22.73
CA LEU A 337 8.83 -7.90 -23.10
C LEU A 337 9.41 -8.74 -21.97
N LYS A 338 9.37 -8.24 -20.73
CA LYS A 338 9.76 -9.02 -19.56
C LYS A 338 8.88 -10.26 -19.38
N ASP A 339 7.56 -10.11 -19.56
CA ASP A 339 6.64 -11.26 -19.46
C ASP A 339 6.99 -12.33 -20.51
N SER A 340 7.30 -11.90 -21.74
CA SER A 340 7.71 -12.78 -22.85
C SER A 340 9.06 -13.45 -22.58
N GLY A 341 10.05 -12.69 -22.15
CA GLY A 341 11.39 -13.19 -21.87
C GLY A 341 11.41 -14.22 -20.72
N ILE A 342 10.66 -13.96 -19.65
CA ILE A 342 10.52 -14.93 -18.54
C ILE A 342 9.87 -16.22 -19.05
N ARG A 343 8.79 -16.13 -19.84
CA ARG A 343 8.13 -17.28 -20.43
C ARG A 343 9.11 -18.07 -21.32
N ASP A 344 9.79 -17.39 -22.22
CA ASP A 344 10.65 -18.04 -23.20
C ASP A 344 11.87 -18.68 -22.54
N LEU A 345 12.49 -18.03 -21.53
CA LEU A 345 13.59 -18.61 -20.77
C LEU A 345 13.13 -19.79 -19.91
N ALA A 346 11.95 -19.69 -19.28
CA ALA A 346 11.42 -20.80 -18.48
C ALA A 346 11.08 -22.03 -19.32
N ASN A 347 10.62 -21.82 -20.57
CA ASN A 347 10.35 -22.93 -21.51
C ASN A 347 11.65 -23.56 -22.04
N ALA A 348 12.73 -22.77 -22.20
CA ALA A 348 14.01 -23.27 -22.72
C ALA A 348 14.89 -23.92 -21.63
N GLU A 349 14.98 -23.32 -20.46
CA GLU A 349 15.97 -23.64 -19.43
C GLU A 349 15.35 -23.97 -18.07
N GLY A 350 14.03 -23.95 -17.98
CA GLY A 350 13.29 -24.24 -16.75
C GLY A 350 12.97 -23.03 -15.88
N VAL A 351 11.96 -23.22 -15.02
CA VAL A 351 11.35 -22.16 -14.21
C VAL A 351 12.33 -21.59 -13.16
N VAL A 352 13.23 -22.43 -12.63
CA VAL A 352 14.21 -22.02 -11.62
C VAL A 352 15.20 -21.01 -12.20
N VAL A 353 15.73 -21.28 -13.40
CA VAL A 353 16.65 -20.38 -14.10
C VAL A 353 15.97 -19.04 -14.40
N ALA A 354 14.72 -19.07 -14.88
CA ALA A 354 13.95 -17.86 -15.13
C ALA A 354 13.64 -17.07 -13.84
N ARG A 355 13.39 -17.75 -12.71
CA ARG A 355 13.21 -17.14 -11.39
C ARG A 355 14.46 -16.38 -10.97
N ASP A 356 15.60 -17.03 -11.05
CA ASP A 356 16.89 -16.49 -10.58
C ASP A 356 17.31 -15.28 -11.46
N GLN A 357 17.20 -15.40 -12.78
CA GLN A 357 17.43 -14.29 -13.71
C GLN A 357 16.49 -13.10 -13.43
N ALA A 358 15.21 -13.34 -13.07
CA ALA A 358 14.25 -12.31 -12.75
C ALA A 358 14.42 -11.68 -11.36
N GLY A 359 15.24 -12.30 -10.50
CA GLY A 359 15.41 -11.91 -9.10
C GLY A 359 14.11 -12.04 -8.29
N HIS A 360 13.33 -13.09 -8.52
CA HIS A 360 12.12 -13.38 -7.76
C HIS A 360 12.45 -14.22 -6.54
N SER A 361 12.02 -13.78 -5.35
CA SER A 361 12.21 -14.53 -4.10
C SER A 361 11.38 -15.82 -4.02
N ASP A 362 10.30 -15.92 -4.83
CA ASP A 362 9.38 -17.04 -4.83
C ASP A 362 9.08 -17.48 -6.26
N ILE A 363 9.12 -18.79 -6.50
CA ILE A 363 8.78 -19.42 -7.78
C ILE A 363 7.31 -19.16 -8.19
N ALA A 364 6.42 -19.00 -7.21
CA ALA A 364 5.02 -18.66 -7.45
C ALA A 364 4.86 -17.32 -8.18
N VAL A 365 5.81 -16.40 -8.02
CA VAL A 365 5.84 -15.15 -8.78
C VAL A 365 6.15 -15.41 -10.24
N THR A 366 7.11 -16.29 -10.54
CA THR A 366 7.50 -16.68 -11.91
C THR A 366 6.37 -17.47 -12.60
N ASN A 367 5.70 -18.36 -11.88
CA ASN A 367 4.60 -19.16 -12.41
C ASN A 367 3.42 -18.30 -12.92
N LYS A 368 3.25 -17.05 -12.44
CA LYS A 368 2.23 -16.13 -12.97
C LYS A 368 2.45 -15.77 -14.45
N TYR A 369 3.67 -15.87 -14.92
CA TYR A 369 4.04 -15.60 -16.32
C TYR A 369 3.82 -16.81 -17.21
N LEU A 370 3.78 -18.02 -16.65
CA LEU A 370 3.63 -19.30 -17.35
C LEU A 370 2.17 -19.74 -17.50
N LYS A 371 1.28 -19.35 -16.61
CA LYS A 371 -0.13 -19.78 -16.55
C LYS A 371 -0.96 -19.56 -17.82
N ARG A 372 -0.47 -18.74 -18.77
CA ARG A 372 -1.13 -18.49 -20.06
C ARG A 372 -0.54 -19.28 -21.22
N SER A 373 0.50 -20.07 -20.97
CA SER A 373 1.13 -20.98 -21.93
C SER A 373 0.89 -22.41 -21.47
N ALA A 374 -0.32 -22.92 -21.61
CA ALA A 374 -0.59 -24.33 -21.42
C ALA A 374 0.02 -25.11 -22.60
N ILE A 375 1.34 -25.15 -22.68
CA ILE A 375 2.06 -26.13 -23.50
C ILE A 375 2.06 -27.39 -22.65
N ILE A 376 1.39 -28.44 -23.12
CA ILE A 376 1.57 -29.79 -22.60
C ILE A 376 3.01 -30.15 -22.95
N PRO A 377 3.90 -30.38 -21.96
CA PRO A 377 5.28 -30.73 -22.24
C PRO A 377 5.34 -31.99 -23.12
N ASP A 378 6.23 -31.98 -24.10
CA ASP A 378 6.38 -33.17 -24.97
C ASP A 378 6.87 -34.40 -24.20
N GLU A 379 7.59 -34.16 -23.12
CA GLU A 379 8.01 -35.19 -22.14
C GLU A 379 6.80 -35.94 -21.54
N VAL A 380 5.67 -35.25 -21.31
CA VAL A 380 4.44 -35.91 -20.81
C VAL A 380 3.84 -36.82 -21.86
N LYS A 381 3.96 -36.47 -23.14
CA LYS A 381 3.44 -37.27 -24.26
C LYS A 381 4.29 -38.53 -24.52
N THR A 382 5.56 -38.48 -24.13
CA THR A 382 6.55 -39.57 -24.29
C THR A 382 6.88 -40.26 -23.00
N PHE A 383 6.26 -39.88 -21.87
CA PHE A 383 6.47 -40.48 -20.56
C PHE A 383 5.96 -41.91 -20.57
N ASP A 384 6.89 -42.87 -20.52
CA ASP A 384 6.64 -44.29 -20.36
C ASP A 384 6.85 -44.65 -18.88
N GLY A 385 5.76 -44.60 -18.10
CA GLY A 385 5.75 -44.96 -16.69
C GLY A 385 5.74 -46.48 -16.51
N SER A 386 6.04 -46.95 -15.31
CA SER A 386 6.08 -48.37 -14.95
C SER A 386 4.71 -48.95 -14.53
N LEU A 387 3.61 -48.35 -14.86
CA LEU A 387 2.25 -48.89 -14.64
C LEU A 387 1.68 -49.47 -15.93
#